data_65c9500a74c88c4c81134c6c757821e7
#
_entry.id   65c9500a74c88c4c81134c6c757821e7
#
_cell.length_a   1.000
_cell.length_b   1.000
_cell.length_c   1.000
_cell.angle_alpha   90.00
_cell.angle_beta   90.00
_cell.angle_gamma   90.00
#
_symmetry.space_group_name_H-M   'P 1'
#
loop_
_entity.id
_entity.type
_entity.pdbx_description
1 polymer ?
#
loop_
_entity_poly.entity_id
_entity_poly.type
_entity_poly.pdbx_seq_one_letter_code
_entity_poly.pdbx_strand_id
1 'polypeptide(L)'
;MSIQRFVTALLVLLFTAGCASAPPKAVRSEFEDIPVPKGLSYQADKSTIIESPTVKAARLVYRGRLEVDSLAVAMRTTLEANGWRHVSSTSVSDHGVTQVYEKAASSLEVRLIDGWWYTFVELTASRSLQHATTTR
;
A
#
# COMPACT_ATOMS: atom_id res chain seq x y z
N MET A 1 -40.56 -27.63 -34.68
CA MET A 1 -39.11 -27.66 -34.54
C MET A 1 -38.47 -26.27 -34.49
N SER A 2 -39.13 -25.18 -34.79
CA SER A 2 -38.57 -23.81 -34.82
C SER A 2 -38.52 -23.13 -33.44
N ILE A 3 -39.53 -23.35 -32.60
CA ILE A 3 -39.67 -22.68 -31.29
C ILE A 3 -38.58 -23.13 -30.29
N GLN A 4 -38.22 -24.41 -30.33
CA GLN A 4 -37.26 -25.00 -29.44
C GLN A 4 -35.81 -24.46 -29.71
N ARG A 5 -35.51 -24.13 -30.97
CA ARG A 5 -34.23 -23.50 -31.38
C ARG A 5 -34.17 -22.04 -30.95
N PHE A 6 -35.26 -21.32 -30.93
CA PHE A 6 -35.30 -19.93 -30.46
C PHE A 6 -35.18 -19.84 -28.95
N VAL A 7 -35.73 -20.77 -28.19
CA VAL A 7 -35.64 -20.81 -26.73
C VAL A 7 -34.22 -21.12 -26.27
N THR A 8 -33.53 -22.05 -26.94
CA THR A 8 -32.12 -22.36 -26.63
C THR A 8 -31.18 -21.21 -27.00
N ALA A 9 -31.41 -20.49 -28.09
CA ALA A 9 -30.63 -19.32 -28.47
C ALA A 9 -30.81 -18.14 -27.47
N LEU A 10 -32.02 -17.94 -26.96
CA LEU A 10 -32.35 -16.90 -25.98
C LEU A 10 -31.73 -17.20 -24.61
N LEU A 11 -31.66 -18.50 -24.23
CA LEU A 11 -31.07 -18.90 -22.94
C LEU A 11 -29.57 -18.72 -22.89
N VAL A 12 -28.87 -18.85 -24.01
CA VAL A 12 -27.39 -18.66 -24.09
C VAL A 12 -26.99 -17.19 -24.02
N LEU A 13 -27.87 -16.26 -24.42
CA LEU A 13 -27.56 -14.81 -24.38
C LEU A 13 -27.67 -14.20 -22.97
N LEU A 14 -28.30 -14.88 -22.02
CA LEU A 14 -28.50 -14.37 -20.65
C LEU A 14 -27.35 -14.60 -19.67
N PHE A 15 -26.30 -15.37 -20.07
CA PHE A 15 -25.17 -15.70 -19.20
C PHE A 15 -23.92 -14.80 -19.36
N THR A 16 -23.96 -13.75 -20.17
CA THR A 16 -22.79 -12.91 -20.43
C THR A 16 -22.75 -11.59 -19.64
N ALA A 17 -23.63 -11.40 -18.66
CA ALA A 17 -23.54 -10.27 -17.73
C ALA A 17 -22.51 -10.58 -16.62
N GLY A 18 -21.26 -10.80 -16.99
CA GLY A 18 -20.15 -10.84 -16.07
C GLY A 18 -19.93 -9.44 -15.50
N CYS A 19 -20.29 -9.22 -14.24
CA CYS A 19 -19.91 -8.02 -13.50
C CYS A 19 -18.37 -7.97 -13.44
N ALA A 20 -17.75 -7.21 -14.32
CA ALA A 20 -16.36 -6.80 -14.18
C ALA A 20 -16.30 -5.80 -13.04
N SER A 21 -16.11 -6.28 -11.83
CA SER A 21 -15.74 -5.44 -10.68
C SER A 21 -14.33 -4.91 -10.96
N ALA A 22 -14.24 -3.64 -11.38
CA ALA A 22 -12.96 -2.96 -11.50
C ALA A 22 -12.29 -2.96 -10.11
N PRO A 23 -11.00 -3.34 -10.00
CA PRO A 23 -10.30 -3.29 -8.72
C PRO A 23 -10.30 -1.85 -8.20
N PRO A 24 -10.40 -1.65 -6.86
CA PRO A 24 -10.38 -0.32 -6.26
C PRO A 24 -9.01 0.34 -6.49
N LYS A 25 -8.89 1.13 -7.53
CA LYS A 25 -7.67 1.81 -7.96
C LYS A 25 -7.39 3.10 -7.18
N ALA A 26 -8.36 3.57 -6.39
CA ALA A 26 -8.34 4.92 -5.82
C ALA A 26 -7.55 5.06 -4.51
N VAL A 27 -7.29 3.98 -3.78
CA VAL A 27 -6.74 4.06 -2.42
C VAL A 27 -5.20 4.21 -2.40
N ARG A 28 -4.53 3.91 -3.50
CA ARG A 28 -3.07 3.86 -3.57
C ARG A 28 -2.42 5.14 -4.10
N SER A 29 -3.13 5.98 -4.84
CA SER A 29 -2.57 7.10 -5.60
C SER A 29 -1.90 8.19 -4.76
N GLU A 30 -2.38 8.44 -3.55
CA GLU A 30 -1.90 9.54 -2.70
C GLU A 30 -0.51 9.30 -2.07
N PHE A 31 -0.10 8.02 -1.97
CA PHE A 31 1.17 7.61 -1.38
C PHE A 31 1.99 6.71 -2.33
N GLU A 32 1.75 6.81 -3.64
CA GLU A 32 2.51 6.07 -4.66
C GLU A 32 3.98 6.52 -4.76
N ASP A 33 4.29 7.68 -4.24
CA ASP A 33 5.66 8.21 -4.15
C ASP A 33 6.52 7.50 -3.07
N ILE A 34 5.92 6.63 -2.25
CA ILE A 34 6.65 5.78 -1.32
C ILE A 34 7.11 4.52 -2.07
N PRO A 35 8.40 4.40 -2.38
CA PRO A 35 8.90 3.25 -3.11
C PRO A 35 8.89 1.99 -2.22
N VAL A 36 8.46 0.88 -2.80
CA VAL A 36 8.40 -0.41 -2.12
C VAL A 36 9.26 -1.43 -2.88
N PRO A 37 10.12 -2.20 -2.21
CA PRO A 37 10.93 -3.23 -2.84
C PRO A 37 10.10 -4.27 -3.59
N LYS A 38 10.68 -4.85 -4.64
CA LYS A 38 10.05 -5.95 -5.39
C LYS A 38 9.84 -7.17 -4.50
N GLY A 39 8.83 -7.97 -4.83
CA GLY A 39 8.51 -9.20 -4.08
C GLY A 39 7.49 -9.02 -2.97
N LEU A 40 7.00 -7.81 -2.77
CA LEU A 40 5.93 -7.48 -1.84
C LEU A 40 4.59 -7.32 -2.57
N SER A 41 3.54 -7.90 -2.01
CA SER A 41 2.16 -7.81 -2.49
C SER A 41 1.32 -6.92 -1.57
N TYR A 42 0.68 -5.92 -2.13
CA TYR A 42 -0.21 -5.01 -1.41
C TYR A 42 -1.45 -5.73 -0.86
N GLN A 43 -1.82 -5.42 0.39
CA GLN A 43 -2.98 -5.97 1.09
C GLN A 43 -4.02 -4.87 1.28
N ALA A 44 -4.95 -4.73 0.34
CA ALA A 44 -5.96 -3.67 0.34
C ALA A 44 -6.92 -3.79 1.54
N ASP A 45 -7.27 -5.01 1.93
CA ASP A 45 -8.14 -5.32 3.06
C ASP A 45 -7.57 -4.93 4.44
N LYS A 46 -6.24 -4.76 4.51
CA LYS A 46 -5.50 -4.37 5.73
C LYS A 46 -4.98 -2.94 5.70
N SER A 47 -5.18 -2.25 4.59
CA SER A 47 -4.69 -0.89 4.37
C SER A 47 -5.80 0.13 4.57
N THR A 48 -5.44 1.31 5.09
CA THR A 48 -6.38 2.39 5.36
C THR A 48 -5.75 3.72 4.96
N ILE A 49 -6.54 4.60 4.35
CA ILE A 49 -6.15 6.00 4.10
C ILE A 49 -7.15 6.91 4.80
N ILE A 50 -6.64 7.93 5.45
CA ILE A 50 -7.40 8.95 6.15
C ILE A 50 -7.03 10.30 5.55
N GLU A 51 -8.02 11.04 5.11
CA GLU A 51 -7.84 12.37 4.56
C GLU A 51 -8.61 13.40 5.38
N SER A 52 -7.94 14.48 5.72
CA SER A 52 -8.53 15.68 6.32
C SER A 52 -8.05 16.92 5.57
N PRO A 53 -8.66 18.10 5.80
CA PRO A 53 -8.23 19.33 5.14
C PRO A 53 -6.77 19.72 5.40
N THR A 54 -6.18 19.30 6.50
CA THR A 54 -4.83 19.69 6.94
C THR A 54 -3.81 18.56 6.96
N VAL A 55 -4.26 17.31 7.00
CA VAL A 55 -3.40 16.15 7.11
C VAL A 55 -3.93 15.00 6.25
N LYS A 56 -3.04 14.37 5.52
CA LYS A 56 -3.28 13.05 4.91
C LYS A 56 -2.45 12.01 5.64
N ALA A 57 -3.05 10.89 5.98
CA ALA A 57 -2.37 9.77 6.63
C ALA A 57 -2.77 8.45 5.95
N ALA A 58 -1.84 7.52 5.89
CA ALA A 58 -2.09 6.19 5.35
C ALA A 58 -1.38 5.13 6.19
N ARG A 59 -2.05 4.00 6.36
CA ARG A 59 -1.44 2.75 6.79
C ARG A 59 -1.55 1.78 5.61
N LEU A 60 -0.42 1.47 4.99
CA LEU A 60 -0.34 0.56 3.85
C LEU A 60 0.32 -0.74 4.30
N VAL A 61 -0.31 -1.85 4.02
CA VAL A 61 0.18 -3.17 4.41
C VAL A 61 0.58 -3.95 3.17
N TYR A 62 1.77 -4.52 3.21
CA TYR A 62 2.30 -5.42 2.20
C TYR A 62 2.70 -6.74 2.85
N ARG A 63 2.82 -7.79 2.05
CA ARG A 63 3.38 -9.07 2.48
C ARG A 63 4.28 -9.65 1.40
N GLY A 64 5.29 -10.41 1.82
CA GLY A 64 6.18 -11.14 0.91
C GLY A 64 6.88 -12.28 1.63
N ARG A 65 7.60 -13.10 0.87
CA ARG A 65 8.48 -14.14 1.40
C ARG A 65 9.92 -13.65 1.34
N LEU A 66 10.23 -12.68 2.16
CA LEU A 66 11.54 -12.02 2.21
C LEU A 66 12.02 -12.06 3.66
N GLU A 67 13.30 -12.22 3.84
CA GLU A 67 13.93 -12.20 5.16
C GLU A 67 13.96 -10.76 5.69
N VAL A 68 13.63 -10.55 6.98
CA VAL A 68 13.39 -9.24 7.60
C VAL A 68 14.60 -8.32 7.53
N ASP A 69 15.80 -8.82 7.85
CA ASP A 69 17.00 -7.99 7.89
C ASP A 69 17.40 -7.54 6.48
N SER A 70 17.34 -8.44 5.51
CA SER A 70 17.57 -8.11 4.09
C SER A 70 16.56 -7.10 3.57
N LEU A 71 15.29 -7.25 3.97
CA LEU A 71 14.23 -6.34 3.60
C LEU A 71 14.40 -4.97 4.27
N ALA A 72 14.86 -4.93 5.52
CA ALA A 72 15.18 -3.68 6.23
C ALA A 72 16.27 -2.87 5.51
N VAL A 73 17.33 -3.55 5.05
CA VAL A 73 18.40 -2.93 4.25
C VAL A 73 17.86 -2.44 2.90
N ALA A 74 17.06 -3.26 2.21
CA ALA A 74 16.48 -2.91 0.92
C ALA A 74 15.51 -1.72 1.03
N MET A 75 14.66 -1.69 2.07
CA MET A 75 13.77 -0.56 2.35
C MET A 75 14.56 0.73 2.57
N ARG A 76 15.57 0.68 3.41
CA ARG A 76 16.43 1.83 3.70
C ARG A 76 17.09 2.36 2.43
N THR A 77 17.76 1.49 1.68
CA THR A 77 18.43 1.87 0.42
C THR A 77 17.47 2.50 -0.57
N THR A 78 16.29 1.89 -0.72
CA THR A 78 15.29 2.35 -1.67
C THR A 78 14.69 3.70 -1.25
N LEU A 79 14.39 3.89 0.03
CA LEU A 79 13.83 5.14 0.55
C LEU A 79 14.86 6.28 0.48
N GLU A 80 16.10 6.04 0.91
CA GLU A 80 17.17 7.04 0.85
C GLU A 80 17.45 7.48 -0.59
N ALA A 81 17.47 6.54 -1.56
CA ALA A 81 17.62 6.84 -2.98
C ALA A 81 16.47 7.69 -3.54
N ASN A 82 15.31 7.69 -2.90
CA ASN A 82 14.14 8.50 -3.26
C ASN A 82 13.97 9.76 -2.39
N GLY A 83 15.02 10.15 -1.68
CA GLY A 83 15.08 11.40 -0.93
C GLY A 83 14.43 11.36 0.46
N TRP A 84 14.13 10.18 0.99
CA TRP A 84 13.74 10.02 2.37
C TRP A 84 14.98 10.02 3.27
N ARG A 85 14.95 10.77 4.34
CA ARG A 85 16.03 10.82 5.33
C ARG A 85 15.71 9.83 6.45
N HIS A 86 16.59 8.89 6.69
CA HIS A 86 16.49 7.96 7.81
C HIS A 86 16.68 8.72 9.14
N VAL A 87 15.77 8.51 10.08
CA VAL A 87 15.76 9.13 11.40
C VAL A 87 16.24 8.15 12.47
N SER A 88 15.61 6.97 12.52
CA SER A 88 15.93 5.93 13.51
C SER A 88 15.59 4.54 13.04
N SER A 89 16.26 3.56 13.64
CA SER A 89 15.88 2.13 13.53
C SER A 89 15.87 1.52 14.92
N THR A 90 14.85 0.73 15.19
CA THR A 90 14.70 -0.01 16.44
C THR A 90 14.33 -1.46 16.12
N SER A 91 15.10 -2.41 16.63
CA SER A 91 14.73 -3.82 16.62
C SER A 91 13.76 -4.08 17.77
N VAL A 92 12.60 -4.65 17.46
CA VAL A 92 11.57 -4.98 18.44
C VAL A 92 11.60 -6.47 18.67
N SER A 93 12.35 -6.95 19.66
CA SER A 93 12.57 -8.36 19.99
C SER A 93 12.88 -9.24 18.77
N ASP A 94 12.90 -10.55 18.88
CA ASP A 94 13.40 -11.49 17.87
C ASP A 94 12.66 -11.52 16.51
N HIS A 95 11.64 -10.67 16.29
CA HIS A 95 10.73 -10.83 15.16
C HIS A 95 10.39 -9.56 14.38
N GLY A 96 11.10 -8.45 14.57
CA GLY A 96 10.74 -7.27 13.81
C GLY A 96 11.71 -6.09 13.88
N VAL A 97 11.60 -5.22 12.89
CA VAL A 97 12.37 -3.97 12.77
C VAL A 97 11.41 -2.82 12.50
N THR A 98 11.58 -1.73 13.22
CA THR A 98 10.89 -0.46 12.94
C THR A 98 11.90 0.58 12.49
N GLN A 99 11.65 1.23 11.37
CA GLN A 99 12.47 2.30 10.82
C GLN A 99 11.61 3.54 10.64
N VAL A 100 12.16 4.70 10.96
CA VAL A 100 11.48 5.99 10.80
C VAL A 100 12.24 6.85 9.82
N TYR A 101 11.48 7.48 8.93
CA TYR A 101 11.98 8.36 7.87
C TYR A 101 11.20 9.66 7.82
N GLU A 102 11.81 10.69 7.27
CA GLU A 102 11.16 11.94 6.97
C GLU A 102 11.55 12.46 5.58
N LYS A 103 10.63 13.20 4.94
CA LYS A 103 10.86 13.87 3.67
C LYS A 103 9.97 15.11 3.59
N ALA A 104 10.57 16.30 3.61
CA ALA A 104 9.84 17.57 3.67
C ALA A 104 8.82 17.59 4.83
N ALA A 105 7.53 17.81 4.54
CA ALA A 105 6.44 17.82 5.51
C ALA A 105 5.78 16.44 5.72
N SER A 106 6.48 15.37 5.33
CA SER A 106 5.98 13.98 5.43
C SER A 106 6.83 13.19 6.40
N SER A 107 6.20 12.31 7.18
CA SER A 107 6.86 11.29 7.98
C SER A 107 6.39 9.91 7.56
N LEU A 108 7.27 8.93 7.70
CA LEU A 108 7.02 7.53 7.34
C LEU A 108 7.62 6.62 8.40
N GLU A 109 6.79 5.79 9.00
CA GLU A 109 7.22 4.65 9.81
C GLU A 109 7.10 3.37 8.97
N VAL A 110 8.15 2.58 8.95
CA VAL A 110 8.22 1.27 8.30
C VAL A 110 8.37 0.23 9.39
N ARG A 111 7.38 -0.63 9.55
CA ARG A 111 7.44 -1.78 10.45
C ARG A 111 7.54 -3.05 9.65
N LEU A 112 8.59 -3.80 9.89
CA LEU A 112 8.83 -5.12 9.31
C LEU A 112 8.54 -6.15 10.40
N ILE A 113 7.64 -7.07 10.14
CA ILE A 113 7.18 -8.08 11.10
C ILE A 113 7.40 -9.45 10.49
N ASP A 114 8.22 -10.25 11.14
CA ASP A 114 8.41 -11.65 10.76
C ASP A 114 7.17 -12.46 11.17
N GLY A 115 6.55 -13.11 10.22
CA GLY A 115 5.43 -14.01 10.45
C GLY A 115 5.80 -15.43 10.00
N TRP A 116 5.03 -16.42 10.43
CA TRP A 116 5.29 -17.83 10.20
C TRP A 116 5.55 -18.22 8.72
N TRP A 117 4.82 -17.59 7.77
CA TRP A 117 4.92 -17.89 6.33
C TRP A 117 5.30 -16.69 5.48
N TYR A 118 5.09 -15.51 6.00
CA TYR A 118 5.27 -14.25 5.28
C TYR A 118 5.81 -13.19 6.21
N THR A 119 6.67 -12.36 5.66
CA THR A 119 7.03 -11.08 6.27
C THR A 119 5.99 -10.05 5.89
N PHE A 120 5.50 -9.32 6.88
CA PHE A 120 4.60 -8.20 6.69
C PHE A 120 5.37 -6.89 6.78
N VAL A 121 5.00 -5.95 5.92
CA VAL A 121 5.52 -4.59 5.91
C VAL A 121 4.34 -3.64 6.13
N GLU A 122 4.35 -2.92 7.23
CA GLU A 122 3.40 -1.84 7.48
C GLU A 122 4.10 -0.50 7.26
N LEU A 123 3.56 0.30 6.36
CA LEU A 123 3.98 1.67 6.11
C LEU A 123 2.94 2.60 6.72
N THR A 124 3.29 3.32 7.76
CA THR A 124 2.46 4.39 8.33
C THR A 124 3.02 5.73 7.89
N ALA A 125 2.34 6.35 6.93
CA ALA A 125 2.74 7.63 6.37
C ALA A 125 1.81 8.75 6.82
N SER A 126 2.36 9.91 7.11
CA SER A 126 1.60 11.13 7.34
C SER A 126 2.20 12.29 6.55
N ARG A 127 1.31 13.14 6.01
CA ARG A 127 1.68 14.32 5.23
C ARG A 127 0.88 15.52 5.70
N SER A 128 1.56 16.55 6.15
CA SER A 128 0.93 17.83 6.50
C SER A 128 0.68 18.64 5.24
N LEU A 129 -0.58 19.06 5.04
CA LEU A 129 -0.98 19.97 3.98
C LEU A 129 -0.88 21.39 4.53
N GLN A 130 0.27 22.03 4.36
CA GLN A 130 0.41 23.45 4.70
C GLN A 130 -0.42 24.25 3.72
N HIS A 131 -1.49 24.89 4.20
CA HIS A 131 -2.11 25.99 3.47
C HIS A 131 -1.09 27.13 3.45
N ALA A 132 -0.63 27.48 2.25
CA ALA A 132 0.13 28.71 2.07
C ALA A 132 -0.76 29.87 2.57
N THR A 133 -0.49 30.34 3.79
CA THR A 133 -1.08 31.57 4.28
C THR A 133 -0.49 32.67 3.44
N THR A 134 -1.23 33.14 2.41
CA THR A 134 -0.91 34.36 1.69
C THR A 134 -1.05 35.49 2.68
N THR A 135 0.05 35.91 3.26
CA THR A 135 0.11 37.18 4.00
C THR A 135 -0.05 38.27 2.99
N ARG A 136 -1.15 38.99 3.08
CA ARG A 136 -1.48 40.19 2.31
C ARG A 136 -0.99 41.42 3.05
#